data_c823dd8a3dcc7e553073fd451ddbcd67
#
_entry.id   c823dd8a3dcc7e553073fd451ddbcd67
#
_cell.length_a   1.000
_cell.length_b   1.000
_cell.length_c   1.000
_cell.angle_alpha   90.00
_cell.angle_beta   90.00
_cell.angle_gamma   90.00
#
_symmetry.space_group_name_H-M   'P 1'
#
loop_
_entity.id
_entity.type
_entity.pdbx_description
1 polymer ?
#
loop_
_entity_poly.entity_id
_entity_poly.type
_entity_poly.pdbx_seq_one_letter_code
_entity_poly.pdbx_strand_id
1 'polypeptide(L)'
;MAKDAIAHVRKLDGLQQLLIDHLLETSTISGQLAAKLNLGLVGELLGLMHDFGKYSQDFQEYIKSVTGINPDADDYVLPNGKKIDHSTAGVQWVYRELRKFGAAQGIGDLFGQMLGICIASHHGEGLIDCLDGEGNPKWIERFNKTDELTHLAECEQNANEAVQQKAKELAGENLIRSLLNAVKPILSDQATNNKIKEFYLGCLTRFLFSCLIDADRINSSDFEREAQKEVRRLAEKPD
;
A
#
# COMPACT_ATOMS: atom_id res chain seq x y z
N MET A 1 -9.99 -20.06 5.21
CA MET A 1 -9.34 -20.97 4.25
C MET A 1 -8.30 -20.28 3.35
N ALA A 2 -7.84 -19.10 3.66
CA ALA A 2 -6.80 -18.44 2.85
C ALA A 2 -5.40 -18.43 3.50
N LYS A 3 -5.05 -19.51 4.21
CA LYS A 3 -3.70 -19.61 4.81
C LYS A 3 -2.59 -19.62 3.77
N ASP A 4 -2.90 -19.88 2.50
CA ASP A 4 -1.96 -20.09 1.41
C ASP A 4 -2.23 -19.14 0.22
N ALA A 5 -2.68 -17.91 0.49
CA ALA A 5 -2.82 -16.90 -0.56
C ALA A 5 -1.45 -16.56 -1.16
N ILE A 6 -1.38 -16.45 -2.50
CA ILE A 6 -0.15 -16.25 -3.26
C ILE A 6 -0.03 -14.78 -3.64
N ALA A 7 1.14 -14.18 -3.41
CA ALA A 7 1.48 -12.83 -3.87
C ALA A 7 2.09 -12.86 -5.28
N HIS A 8 3.11 -13.72 -5.46
CA HIS A 8 3.90 -13.83 -6.70
C HIS A 8 4.24 -15.29 -7.01
N VAL A 9 4.55 -15.54 -8.29
CA VAL A 9 5.06 -16.84 -8.76
C VAL A 9 6.34 -16.58 -9.54
N ARG A 10 7.46 -17.14 -9.09
CA ARG A 10 8.77 -16.93 -9.72
C ARG A 10 8.82 -17.55 -11.12
N LYS A 11 9.24 -16.75 -12.10
CA LYS A 11 9.26 -17.17 -13.52
C LYS A 11 10.18 -18.34 -13.79
N LEU A 12 11.29 -18.42 -13.05
CA LEU A 12 12.34 -19.40 -13.33
C LEU A 12 11.90 -20.84 -13.05
N ASP A 13 11.17 -21.07 -11.96
CA ASP A 13 10.89 -22.41 -11.43
C ASP A 13 9.46 -22.62 -10.89
N GLY A 14 8.61 -21.59 -10.98
CA GLY A 14 7.24 -21.65 -10.48
C GLY A 14 7.11 -21.60 -8.96
N LEU A 15 8.19 -21.25 -8.23
CA LEU A 15 8.12 -21.06 -6.79
C LEU A 15 7.10 -19.98 -6.45
N GLN A 16 6.28 -20.24 -5.43
CA GLN A 16 5.24 -19.32 -4.99
C GLN A 16 5.70 -18.54 -3.75
N GLN A 17 5.51 -17.22 -3.76
CA GLN A 17 5.64 -16.38 -2.58
C GLN A 17 4.28 -16.29 -1.90
N LEU A 18 4.21 -16.60 -0.61
CA LEU A 18 2.99 -16.42 0.15
C LEU A 18 2.68 -14.93 0.34
N LEU A 19 1.40 -14.58 0.22
CA LEU A 19 0.96 -13.19 0.38
C LEU A 19 1.29 -12.63 1.77
N ILE A 20 1.15 -13.45 2.82
CA ILE A 20 1.52 -13.04 4.18
C ILE A 20 3.00 -12.64 4.28
N ASP A 21 3.90 -13.42 3.68
CA ASP A 21 5.34 -13.14 3.73
C ASP A 21 5.67 -11.85 2.97
N HIS A 22 5.11 -11.72 1.77
CA HIS A 22 5.24 -10.50 0.96
C HIS A 22 4.79 -9.24 1.73
N LEU A 23 3.59 -9.27 2.31
CA LEU A 23 3.03 -8.12 3.04
C LEU A 23 3.85 -7.77 4.29
N LEU A 24 4.27 -8.75 5.07
CA LEU A 24 5.04 -8.52 6.29
C LEU A 24 6.47 -8.02 5.99
N GLU A 25 7.13 -8.58 4.98
CA GLU A 25 8.46 -8.13 4.57
C GLU A 25 8.40 -6.73 3.96
N THR A 26 7.45 -6.47 3.04
CA THR A 26 7.24 -5.13 2.45
C THR A 26 6.89 -4.09 3.53
N SER A 27 6.05 -4.46 4.50
CA SER A 27 5.75 -3.63 5.68
C SER A 27 7.02 -3.24 6.42
N THR A 28 7.90 -4.21 6.70
CA THR A 28 9.14 -3.97 7.43
C THR A 28 10.08 -3.04 6.66
N ILE A 29 10.30 -3.29 5.37
CA ILE A 29 11.20 -2.48 4.53
C ILE A 29 10.65 -1.06 4.38
N SER A 30 9.37 -0.90 4.08
CA SER A 30 8.73 0.41 3.94
C SER A 30 8.78 1.20 5.25
N GLY A 31 8.59 0.53 6.39
CA GLY A 31 8.75 1.13 7.72
C GLY A 31 10.16 1.64 7.97
N GLN A 32 11.18 0.88 7.64
CA GLN A 32 12.60 1.29 7.77
C GLN A 32 12.92 2.50 6.89
N LEU A 33 12.43 2.52 5.65
CA LEU A 33 12.62 3.65 4.74
C LEU A 33 11.93 4.93 5.25
N ALA A 34 10.68 4.81 5.71
CA ALA A 34 9.90 5.93 6.23
C ALA A 34 10.39 6.43 7.60
N ALA A 35 11.11 5.60 8.36
CA ALA A 35 11.69 5.98 9.66
C ALA A 35 12.67 7.15 9.56
N LYS A 36 13.24 7.42 8.37
CA LYS A 36 14.09 8.61 8.10
C LYS A 36 13.38 9.93 8.41
N LEU A 37 12.05 9.96 8.35
CA LEU A 37 11.22 11.10 8.73
C LEU A 37 10.39 10.83 10.00
N ASN A 38 10.77 9.85 10.82
CA ASN A 38 10.01 9.39 12.00
C ASN A 38 8.59 8.89 11.66
N LEU A 39 8.40 8.37 10.44
CA LEU A 39 7.12 7.86 9.93
C LEU A 39 7.14 6.33 9.74
N GLY A 40 7.95 5.61 10.52
CA GLY A 40 8.10 4.15 10.41
C GLY A 40 6.76 3.42 10.45
N LEU A 41 5.89 3.72 11.43
CA LEU A 41 4.56 3.10 11.53
C LEU A 41 3.69 3.35 10.29
N VAL A 42 3.83 4.52 9.67
CA VAL A 42 3.10 4.87 8.44
C VAL A 42 3.60 4.03 7.27
N GLY A 43 4.93 3.92 7.12
CA GLY A 43 5.54 3.05 6.11
C GLY A 43 5.15 1.60 6.31
N GLU A 44 5.14 1.09 7.56
CA GLU A 44 4.69 -0.26 7.86
C GLU A 44 3.24 -0.50 7.43
N LEU A 45 2.33 0.43 7.74
CA LEU A 45 0.93 0.29 7.34
C LEU A 45 0.77 0.31 5.81
N LEU A 46 1.49 1.19 5.11
CA LEU A 46 1.47 1.25 3.65
C LEU A 46 1.93 -0.08 3.03
N GLY A 47 3.09 -0.60 3.46
CA GLY A 47 3.61 -1.88 2.97
C GLY A 47 2.73 -3.07 3.32
N LEU A 48 2.02 -3.03 4.47
CA LEU A 48 1.13 -4.12 4.87
C LEU A 48 -0.18 -4.15 4.06
N MET A 49 -0.66 -2.98 3.62
CA MET A 49 -2.01 -2.85 3.04
C MET A 49 -2.02 -2.65 1.51
N HIS A 50 -0.85 -2.46 0.86
CA HIS A 50 -0.83 -2.12 -0.57
C HIS A 50 -1.48 -3.18 -1.45
N ASP A 51 -1.23 -4.44 -1.15
CA ASP A 51 -1.71 -5.62 -1.88
C ASP A 51 -2.81 -6.41 -1.13
N PHE A 52 -3.50 -5.77 -0.20
CA PHE A 52 -4.50 -6.44 0.64
C PHE A 52 -5.62 -7.09 -0.19
N GLY A 53 -5.97 -6.52 -1.33
CA GLY A 53 -6.97 -7.08 -2.25
C GLY A 53 -6.55 -8.40 -2.91
N LYS A 54 -5.28 -8.79 -2.86
CA LYS A 54 -4.83 -10.11 -3.30
C LYS A 54 -5.41 -11.26 -2.45
N TYR A 55 -6.03 -10.98 -1.31
CA TYR A 55 -6.80 -11.99 -0.56
C TYR A 55 -8.15 -12.35 -1.19
N SER A 56 -8.59 -11.65 -2.24
CA SER A 56 -9.83 -12.00 -2.96
C SER A 56 -9.69 -13.33 -3.72
N GLN A 57 -10.79 -14.08 -3.81
CA GLN A 57 -10.83 -15.31 -4.55
C GLN A 57 -10.53 -15.08 -6.04
N ASP A 58 -11.09 -14.02 -6.62
CA ASP A 58 -10.86 -13.63 -8.01
C ASP A 58 -9.38 -13.48 -8.32
N PHE A 59 -8.62 -12.79 -7.44
CA PHE A 59 -7.18 -12.66 -7.62
C PHE A 59 -6.46 -14.00 -7.46
N GLN A 60 -6.84 -14.81 -6.47
CA GLN A 60 -6.20 -16.11 -6.23
C GLN A 60 -6.49 -17.14 -7.32
N GLU A 61 -7.67 -17.13 -7.92
CA GLU A 61 -7.99 -17.97 -9.09
C GLU A 61 -7.16 -17.54 -10.29
N TYR A 62 -7.04 -16.23 -10.47
CA TYR A 62 -6.22 -15.68 -11.53
C TYR A 62 -4.76 -16.11 -11.42
N ILE A 63 -4.08 -15.80 -10.30
CA ILE A 63 -2.64 -16.07 -10.17
C ILE A 63 -2.32 -17.58 -10.32
N LYS A 64 -3.25 -18.45 -9.90
CA LYS A 64 -3.14 -19.90 -10.09
C LYS A 64 -3.30 -20.33 -11.54
N SER A 65 -4.13 -19.63 -12.31
CA SER A 65 -4.40 -19.96 -13.72
C SER A 65 -3.25 -19.59 -14.65
N VAL A 66 -2.44 -18.61 -14.26
CA VAL A 66 -1.33 -18.08 -15.08
C VAL A 66 0.06 -18.57 -14.65
N THR A 67 0.12 -19.61 -13.82
CA THR A 67 1.41 -20.19 -13.39
C THR A 67 2.31 -20.49 -14.58
N GLY A 68 3.38 -19.68 -14.74
CA GLY A 68 4.42 -19.83 -15.76
C GLY A 68 4.32 -18.88 -16.95
N ILE A 69 3.29 -18.04 -17.08
CA ILE A 69 3.12 -17.18 -18.27
C ILE A 69 3.53 -15.73 -18.03
N ASN A 70 3.18 -15.12 -16.94
CA ASN A 70 3.66 -13.79 -16.53
C ASN A 70 3.30 -13.47 -15.07
N PRO A 71 4.12 -13.84 -14.07
CA PRO A 71 3.82 -13.63 -12.66
C PRO A 71 3.87 -12.15 -12.21
N ASP A 72 4.53 -11.28 -12.97
CA ASP A 72 4.58 -9.83 -12.70
C ASP A 72 3.49 -9.04 -13.44
N ALA A 73 2.44 -9.71 -13.89
CA ALA A 73 1.35 -9.01 -14.54
C ALA A 73 0.43 -8.34 -13.51
N ASP A 74 0.97 -7.31 -12.84
CA ASP A 74 0.16 -6.40 -12.01
C ASP A 74 -0.91 -5.65 -12.83
N ASP A 75 -0.79 -5.68 -14.16
CA ASP A 75 -1.77 -5.22 -15.14
C ASP A 75 -2.63 -6.34 -15.74
N TYR A 76 -2.77 -7.46 -15.02
CA TYR A 76 -3.49 -8.58 -15.58
C TYR A 76 -4.95 -8.26 -15.88
N VAL A 77 -5.28 -8.56 -17.09
CA VAL A 77 -6.63 -8.44 -17.62
C VAL A 77 -7.18 -9.87 -17.81
N LEU A 78 -8.29 -10.18 -17.12
CA LEU A 78 -9.00 -11.44 -17.35
C LEU A 78 -9.22 -11.66 -18.86
N PRO A 79 -9.39 -12.91 -19.34
CA PRO A 79 -9.66 -13.21 -20.76
C PRO A 79 -10.82 -12.41 -21.37
N ASN A 80 -11.72 -11.88 -20.52
CA ASN A 80 -12.82 -10.98 -20.90
C ASN A 80 -12.45 -9.48 -20.91
N GLY A 81 -11.18 -9.12 -20.77
CA GLY A 81 -10.71 -7.74 -20.76
C GLY A 81 -10.81 -7.01 -19.43
N LYS A 82 -11.18 -7.68 -18.33
CA LYS A 82 -11.38 -7.05 -17.02
C LYS A 82 -10.10 -7.07 -16.18
N LYS A 83 -9.65 -5.92 -15.69
CA LYS A 83 -8.57 -5.82 -14.69
C LYS A 83 -9.09 -6.23 -13.31
N ILE A 84 -8.29 -6.98 -12.55
CA ILE A 84 -8.59 -7.27 -11.15
C ILE A 84 -8.03 -6.14 -10.29
N ASP A 85 -8.92 -5.39 -9.64
CA ASP A 85 -8.54 -4.31 -8.73
C ASP A 85 -8.19 -4.91 -7.35
N HIS A 86 -6.93 -5.03 -7.05
CA HIS A 86 -6.45 -5.56 -5.77
C HIS A 86 -5.88 -4.50 -4.83
N SER A 87 -5.70 -3.26 -5.30
CA SER A 87 -5.21 -2.17 -4.45
C SER A 87 -6.32 -1.45 -3.69
N THR A 88 -7.53 -1.35 -4.28
CA THR A 88 -8.61 -0.54 -3.70
C THR A 88 -9.14 -1.11 -2.37
N ALA A 89 -9.11 -2.42 -2.15
CA ALA A 89 -9.47 -3.01 -0.86
C ALA A 89 -8.60 -2.44 0.28
N GLY A 90 -7.27 -2.39 0.07
CA GLY A 90 -6.35 -1.77 1.04
C GLY A 90 -6.59 -0.28 1.23
N VAL A 91 -6.89 0.46 0.15
CA VAL A 91 -7.28 1.88 0.20
C VAL A 91 -8.49 2.08 1.09
N GLN A 92 -9.57 1.34 0.84
CA GLN A 92 -10.83 1.47 1.59
C GLN A 92 -10.66 1.09 3.05
N TRP A 93 -9.88 0.04 3.33
CA TRP A 93 -9.58 -0.37 4.69
C TRP A 93 -8.84 0.73 5.46
N VAL A 94 -7.72 1.23 4.90
CA VAL A 94 -6.92 2.29 5.54
C VAL A 94 -7.73 3.56 5.76
N TYR A 95 -8.47 4.01 4.75
CA TYR A 95 -9.31 5.20 4.87
C TYR A 95 -10.38 5.03 5.95
N ARG A 96 -11.07 3.88 5.98
CA ARG A 96 -12.09 3.58 6.98
C ARG A 96 -11.53 3.61 8.42
N GLU A 97 -10.36 3.02 8.63
CA GLU A 97 -9.75 2.98 9.95
C GLU A 97 -9.24 4.36 10.40
N LEU A 98 -8.57 5.10 9.52
CA LEU A 98 -8.02 6.41 9.89
C LEU A 98 -9.08 7.48 10.12
N ARG A 99 -10.22 7.42 9.43
CA ARG A 99 -11.35 8.34 9.66
C ARG A 99 -11.91 8.32 11.08
N LYS A 100 -11.67 7.26 11.83
CA LYS A 100 -12.10 7.15 13.24
C LYS A 100 -11.41 8.18 14.14
N PHE A 101 -10.26 8.72 13.69
CA PHE A 101 -9.43 9.64 14.47
C PHE A 101 -9.64 11.08 13.98
N GLY A 102 -9.81 12.01 14.96
CA GLY A 102 -9.90 13.43 14.68
C GLY A 102 -10.98 13.84 13.67
N ALA A 103 -12.11 13.16 13.67
CA ALA A 103 -13.21 13.37 12.71
C ALA A 103 -13.70 14.83 12.68
N ALA A 104 -13.75 15.50 13.84
CA ALA A 104 -14.18 16.91 13.95
C ALA A 104 -13.25 17.90 13.22
N GLN A 105 -11.98 17.55 13.02
CA GLN A 105 -10.97 18.38 12.36
C GLN A 105 -10.63 17.92 10.94
N GLY A 106 -11.26 16.87 10.43
CA GLY A 106 -10.97 16.28 9.12
C GLY A 106 -9.57 15.64 9.00
N ILE A 107 -8.86 15.45 10.12
CA ILE A 107 -7.49 14.95 10.13
C ILE A 107 -7.44 13.50 9.65
N GLY A 108 -8.38 12.67 10.09
CA GLY A 108 -8.48 11.29 9.67
C GLY A 108 -8.77 11.16 8.16
N ASP A 109 -9.57 12.06 7.61
CA ASP A 109 -9.84 12.12 6.17
C ASP A 109 -8.59 12.50 5.39
N LEU A 110 -7.84 13.52 5.84
CA LEU A 110 -6.57 13.92 5.21
C LEU A 110 -5.56 12.78 5.18
N PHE A 111 -5.34 12.13 6.31
CA PHE A 111 -4.37 11.04 6.40
C PHE A 111 -4.83 9.81 5.62
N GLY A 112 -6.10 9.46 5.70
CA GLY A 112 -6.70 8.39 4.91
C GLY A 112 -6.54 8.62 3.41
N GLN A 113 -6.70 9.87 2.94
CA GLN A 113 -6.47 10.24 1.56
C GLN A 113 -4.98 10.13 1.18
N MET A 114 -4.08 10.68 1.98
CA MET A 114 -2.63 10.64 1.70
C MET A 114 -2.12 9.20 1.58
N LEU A 115 -2.48 8.33 2.51
CA LEU A 115 -2.05 6.94 2.49
C LEU A 115 -2.78 6.14 1.40
N GLY A 116 -4.06 6.37 1.25
CA GLY A 116 -4.86 5.71 0.23
C GLY A 116 -4.39 6.00 -1.20
N ILE A 117 -3.97 7.24 -1.50
CA ILE A 117 -3.39 7.61 -2.79
C ILE A 117 -2.08 6.84 -3.03
N CYS A 118 -1.22 6.70 -2.01
CA CYS A 118 0.01 5.90 -2.13
C CYS A 118 -0.33 4.45 -2.52
N ILE A 119 -1.27 3.83 -1.80
CA ILE A 119 -1.72 2.45 -2.07
C ILE A 119 -2.35 2.34 -3.47
N ALA A 120 -3.27 3.26 -3.82
CA ALA A 120 -3.95 3.22 -5.11
C ALA A 120 -3.01 3.37 -6.31
N SER A 121 -1.84 3.94 -6.09
CA SER A 121 -0.90 4.33 -7.15
C SER A 121 0.25 3.36 -7.34
N HIS A 122 0.43 2.34 -6.46
CA HIS A 122 1.67 1.58 -6.41
C HIS A 122 1.97 0.75 -7.68
N HIS A 123 0.94 0.43 -8.48
CA HIS A 123 1.09 -0.21 -9.79
C HIS A 123 1.11 0.77 -10.98
N GLY A 124 1.06 2.06 -10.71
CA GLY A 124 1.06 3.09 -11.75
C GLY A 124 2.45 3.61 -12.09
N GLU A 125 2.52 4.47 -13.12
CA GLU A 125 3.74 5.20 -13.49
C GLU A 125 4.09 6.33 -12.48
N GLY A 126 3.25 6.54 -11.48
CA GLY A 126 3.41 7.55 -10.42
C GLY A 126 2.15 7.70 -9.59
N LEU A 127 2.12 8.72 -8.74
CA LEU A 127 0.90 9.03 -7.97
C LEU A 127 -0.25 9.36 -8.92
N ILE A 128 -1.41 8.75 -8.68
CA ILE A 128 -2.63 9.08 -9.43
C ILE A 128 -3.04 10.52 -9.12
N ASP A 129 -3.58 11.19 -10.14
CA ASP A 129 -4.19 12.49 -9.93
C ASP A 129 -5.49 12.35 -9.14
N CYS A 130 -5.69 13.22 -8.15
CA CYS A 130 -6.93 13.26 -7.38
C CYS A 130 -8.11 13.77 -8.20
N LEU A 131 -7.81 14.55 -9.25
CA LEU A 131 -8.76 15.09 -10.21
C LEU A 131 -8.38 14.61 -11.61
N ASP A 132 -9.36 14.50 -12.51
CA ASP A 132 -9.09 14.33 -13.94
C ASP A 132 -8.79 15.67 -14.63
N GLY A 133 -8.55 15.65 -15.94
CA GLY A 133 -8.29 16.86 -16.73
C GLY A 133 -9.49 17.83 -16.81
N GLU A 134 -10.68 17.37 -16.43
CA GLU A 134 -11.92 18.16 -16.38
C GLU A 134 -12.24 18.64 -14.95
N GLY A 135 -11.43 18.23 -13.95
CA GLY A 135 -11.61 18.57 -12.54
C GLY A 135 -12.54 17.64 -11.76
N ASN A 136 -12.92 16.48 -12.32
CA ASN A 136 -13.73 15.50 -11.61
C ASN A 136 -12.88 14.74 -10.58
N PRO A 137 -13.46 14.34 -9.43
CA PRO A 137 -12.71 13.77 -8.31
C PRO A 137 -12.44 12.27 -8.51
N LYS A 138 -11.42 11.90 -9.29
CA LYS A 138 -10.99 10.50 -9.52
C LYS A 138 -10.70 9.72 -8.24
N TRP A 139 -10.16 10.38 -7.22
CA TRP A 139 -9.92 9.78 -5.92
C TRP A 139 -11.24 9.27 -5.29
N ILE A 140 -12.26 10.13 -5.30
CA ILE A 140 -13.57 9.79 -4.71
C ILE A 140 -14.24 8.65 -5.47
N GLU A 141 -14.16 8.65 -6.80
CA GLU A 141 -14.69 7.56 -7.63
C GLU A 141 -14.04 6.22 -7.29
N ARG A 142 -12.72 6.21 -7.15
CA ARG A 142 -11.99 5.00 -6.78
C ARG A 142 -12.34 4.52 -5.37
N PHE A 143 -12.39 5.42 -4.43
CA PHE A 143 -12.74 5.12 -3.04
C PHE A 143 -14.19 4.61 -2.88
N ASN A 144 -15.12 5.13 -3.68
CA ASN A 144 -16.55 4.76 -3.64
C ASN A 144 -16.88 3.49 -4.45
N LYS A 145 -15.89 2.77 -5.00
CA LYS A 145 -16.17 1.47 -5.63
C LYS A 145 -16.88 0.55 -4.66
N THR A 146 -17.85 -0.20 -5.18
CA THR A 146 -18.63 -1.15 -4.38
C THR A 146 -17.80 -2.39 -4.02
N ASP A 147 -18.24 -3.14 -3.01
CA ASP A 147 -17.53 -4.35 -2.55
C ASP A 147 -17.45 -5.44 -3.63
N GLU A 148 -18.41 -5.49 -4.56
CA GLU A 148 -18.36 -6.40 -5.72
C GLU A 148 -17.18 -6.13 -6.66
N LEU A 149 -16.58 -4.92 -6.58
CA LEU A 149 -15.42 -4.54 -7.38
C LEU A 149 -14.11 -4.57 -6.59
N THR A 150 -14.18 -4.41 -5.29
CA THR A 150 -12.99 -4.30 -4.42
C THR A 150 -12.76 -5.53 -3.56
N HIS A 151 -13.80 -6.32 -3.33
CA HIS A 151 -13.78 -7.53 -2.51
C HIS A 151 -13.27 -7.29 -1.08
N LEU A 152 -13.46 -6.07 -0.52
CA LEU A 152 -12.93 -5.72 0.81
C LEU A 152 -13.43 -6.67 1.90
N ALA A 153 -14.73 -6.94 1.94
CA ALA A 153 -15.31 -7.82 2.96
C ALA A 153 -14.76 -9.25 2.88
N GLU A 154 -14.58 -9.76 1.67
CA GLU A 154 -13.96 -11.05 1.43
C GLU A 154 -12.48 -11.06 1.84
N CYS A 155 -11.71 -10.02 1.48
CA CYS A 155 -10.31 -9.88 1.87
C CYS A 155 -10.15 -9.85 3.40
N GLU A 156 -11.04 -9.16 4.12
CA GLU A 156 -11.04 -9.15 5.59
C GLU A 156 -11.32 -10.53 6.19
N GLN A 157 -12.16 -11.34 5.55
CA GLN A 157 -12.44 -12.72 6.00
C GLN A 157 -11.29 -13.67 5.70
N ASN A 158 -10.63 -13.48 4.55
CA ASN A 158 -9.60 -14.38 4.05
C ASN A 158 -8.20 -14.06 4.55
N ALA A 159 -7.94 -12.81 4.98
CA ALA A 159 -6.61 -12.38 5.40
C ALA A 159 -6.12 -13.17 6.62
N ASN A 160 -4.82 -13.46 6.64
CA ASN A 160 -4.16 -14.12 7.76
C ASN A 160 -4.34 -13.30 9.05
N GLU A 161 -4.59 -13.97 10.15
CA GLU A 161 -4.80 -13.34 11.47
C GLU A 161 -3.65 -12.39 11.85
N ALA A 162 -2.40 -12.78 11.58
CA ALA A 162 -1.22 -11.97 11.85
C ALA A 162 -1.23 -10.64 11.06
N VAL A 163 -1.68 -10.65 9.80
CA VAL A 163 -1.82 -9.44 8.97
C VAL A 163 -2.92 -8.55 9.52
N GLN A 164 -4.07 -9.12 9.86
CA GLN A 164 -5.20 -8.38 10.41
C GLN A 164 -4.87 -7.73 11.76
N GLN A 165 -4.22 -8.49 12.65
CA GLN A 165 -3.82 -7.99 13.96
C GLN A 165 -2.80 -6.86 13.81
N LYS A 166 -1.74 -7.07 13.03
CA LYS A 166 -0.72 -6.04 12.78
C LYS A 166 -1.34 -4.78 12.15
N ALA A 167 -2.25 -4.91 11.20
CA ALA A 167 -2.93 -3.77 10.58
C ALA A 167 -3.72 -2.93 11.61
N LYS A 168 -4.48 -3.60 12.50
CA LYS A 168 -5.23 -2.93 13.57
C LYS A 168 -4.33 -2.24 14.59
N GLU A 169 -3.22 -2.86 14.96
CA GLU A 169 -2.22 -2.27 15.87
C GLU A 169 -1.55 -1.03 15.25
N LEU A 170 -1.20 -1.11 13.96
CA LEU A 170 -0.59 0.00 13.24
C LEU A 170 -1.56 1.17 13.05
N ALA A 171 -2.82 0.91 12.68
CA ALA A 171 -3.84 1.95 12.45
C ALA A 171 -4.36 2.56 13.76
N GLY A 172 -3.49 2.82 14.73
CA GLY A 172 -3.80 3.34 16.06
C GLY A 172 -3.34 4.79 16.29
N GLU A 173 -3.52 5.25 17.53
CA GLU A 173 -3.18 6.61 17.94
C GLU A 173 -1.71 6.99 17.70
N ASN A 174 -0.78 6.03 17.80
CA ASN A 174 0.65 6.30 17.61
C ASN A 174 0.98 6.66 16.16
N LEU A 175 0.34 6.01 15.19
CA LEU A 175 0.46 6.36 13.78
C LEU A 175 -0.09 7.76 13.52
N ILE A 176 -1.29 8.06 14.02
CA ILE A 176 -1.90 9.39 13.91
C ILE A 176 -1.02 10.46 14.53
N ARG A 177 -0.44 10.19 15.69
CA ARG A 177 0.48 11.12 16.36
C ARG A 177 1.75 11.37 15.54
N SER A 178 2.33 10.34 14.94
CA SER A 178 3.52 10.49 14.07
C SER A 178 3.21 11.33 12.83
N LEU A 179 2.07 11.11 12.17
CA LEU A 179 1.60 11.93 11.06
C LEU A 179 1.33 13.38 11.48
N LEU A 180 0.63 13.58 12.61
CA LEU A 180 0.39 14.92 13.17
C LEU A 180 1.69 15.66 13.42
N ASN A 181 2.68 15.01 14.01
CA ASN A 181 3.99 15.63 14.26
C ASN A 181 4.70 16.04 12.96
N ALA A 182 4.56 15.25 11.90
CA ALA A 182 5.13 15.57 10.59
C ALA A 182 4.42 16.73 9.90
N VAL A 183 3.08 16.81 9.99
CA VAL A 183 2.31 17.84 9.26
C VAL A 183 2.08 19.12 10.07
N LYS A 184 2.12 19.05 11.40
CA LYS A 184 1.88 20.21 12.27
C LYS A 184 2.77 21.42 11.95
N PRO A 185 4.09 21.28 11.76
CA PRO A 185 4.94 22.42 11.38
C PRO A 185 4.49 23.08 10.08
N ILE A 186 4.02 22.28 9.13
CA ILE A 186 3.54 22.76 7.83
C ILE A 186 2.22 23.53 7.99
N LEU A 187 1.25 22.92 8.68
CA LEU A 187 -0.10 23.45 8.78
C LEU A 187 -0.20 24.67 9.72
N SER A 188 0.60 24.71 10.80
CA SER A 188 0.56 25.77 11.79
C SER A 188 1.33 27.03 11.39
N ASP A 189 2.15 26.99 10.34
CA ASP A 189 2.87 28.17 9.88
C ASP A 189 1.91 29.19 9.26
N GLN A 190 1.71 30.31 9.96
CA GLN A 190 0.82 31.40 9.51
C GLN A 190 1.45 32.26 8.42
N ALA A 191 2.77 32.26 8.27
CA ALA A 191 3.48 33.03 7.24
C ALA A 191 3.38 32.36 5.86
N THR A 192 3.14 31.05 5.83
CA THR A 192 3.06 30.27 4.59
C THR A 192 1.62 30.21 4.08
N ASN A 193 1.41 30.54 2.80
CA ASN A 193 0.10 30.44 2.17
C ASN A 193 -0.36 28.99 1.94
N ASN A 194 -1.66 28.79 1.73
CA ASN A 194 -2.25 27.44 1.61
C ASN A 194 -1.67 26.64 0.43
N LYS A 195 -1.37 27.26 -0.71
CA LYS A 195 -0.79 26.56 -1.86
C LYS A 195 0.58 25.94 -1.54
N ILE A 196 1.40 26.65 -0.75
CA ILE A 196 2.69 26.14 -0.31
C ILE A 196 2.50 25.00 0.70
N LYS A 197 1.51 25.11 1.60
CA LYS A 197 1.17 24.02 2.53
C LYS A 197 0.73 22.76 1.79
N GLU A 198 -0.13 22.91 0.81
CA GLU A 198 -0.58 21.81 -0.07
C GLU A 198 0.60 21.17 -0.82
N PHE A 199 1.54 21.98 -1.31
CA PHE A 199 2.75 21.50 -1.97
C PHE A 199 3.61 20.65 -1.00
N TYR A 200 3.82 21.08 0.23
CA TYR A 200 4.58 20.33 1.23
C TYR A 200 3.87 19.02 1.61
N LEU A 201 2.55 19.02 1.77
CA LEU A 201 1.77 17.79 1.98
C LEU A 201 1.92 16.84 0.79
N GLY A 202 1.90 17.36 -0.44
CA GLY A 202 2.17 16.59 -1.64
C GLY A 202 3.60 16.01 -1.67
N CYS A 203 4.61 16.75 -1.22
CA CYS A 203 5.98 16.25 -1.09
C CYS A 203 6.07 15.12 -0.06
N LEU A 204 5.41 15.25 1.10
CA LEU A 204 5.35 14.20 2.11
C LEU A 204 4.66 12.94 1.58
N THR A 205 3.55 13.09 0.87
CA THR A 205 2.84 11.97 0.22
C THR A 205 3.73 11.26 -0.79
N ARG A 206 4.47 12.01 -1.63
CA ARG A 206 5.43 11.44 -2.59
C ARG A 206 6.57 10.71 -1.92
N PHE A 207 7.08 11.22 -0.81
CA PHE A 207 8.09 10.52 -0.01
C PHE A 207 7.57 9.19 0.51
N LEU A 208 6.38 9.15 1.10
CA LEU A 208 5.75 7.92 1.57
C LEU A 208 5.48 6.94 0.43
N PHE A 209 5.01 7.45 -0.70
CA PHE A 209 4.84 6.65 -1.91
C PHE A 209 6.16 6.02 -2.38
N SER A 210 7.26 6.78 -2.41
CA SER A 210 8.57 6.23 -2.80
C SER A 210 9.04 5.13 -1.83
N CYS A 211 8.80 5.29 -0.53
CA CYS A 211 9.11 4.25 0.45
C CYS A 211 8.34 2.95 0.17
N LEU A 212 7.05 3.05 -0.17
CA LEU A 212 6.24 1.89 -0.54
C LEU A 212 6.75 1.22 -1.81
N ILE A 213 6.97 1.99 -2.89
CA ILE A 213 7.44 1.46 -4.18
C ILE A 213 8.80 0.79 -4.05
N ASP A 214 9.73 1.41 -3.34
CA ASP A 214 11.05 0.83 -3.13
C ASP A 214 10.95 -0.46 -2.33
N ALA A 215 10.13 -0.50 -1.27
CA ALA A 215 9.94 -1.68 -0.44
C ALA A 215 9.35 -2.85 -1.23
N ASP A 216 8.29 -2.61 -2.00
CA ASP A 216 7.65 -3.62 -2.82
C ASP A 216 8.60 -4.17 -3.90
N ARG A 217 9.29 -3.28 -4.63
CA ARG A 217 10.28 -3.67 -5.63
C ARG A 217 11.47 -4.42 -5.04
N ILE A 218 11.95 -4.03 -3.86
CA ILE A 218 13.02 -4.75 -3.16
C ILE A 218 12.54 -6.15 -2.80
N ASN A 219 11.37 -6.29 -2.20
CA ASN A 219 10.83 -7.60 -1.82
C ASN A 219 10.62 -8.50 -3.03
N SER A 220 9.96 -8.01 -4.08
CA SER A 220 9.71 -8.77 -5.32
C SER A 220 11.02 -9.17 -6.01
N SER A 221 12.01 -8.25 -6.08
CA SER A 221 13.34 -8.55 -6.64
C SER A 221 14.10 -9.58 -5.82
N ASP A 222 14.00 -9.55 -4.50
CA ASP A 222 14.65 -10.50 -3.60
C ASP A 222 14.03 -11.90 -3.73
N PHE A 223 12.72 -11.97 -3.94
CA PHE A 223 12.05 -13.22 -4.23
C PHE A 223 12.46 -13.80 -5.59
N GLU A 224 12.52 -12.97 -6.63
CA GLU A 224 12.94 -13.39 -7.98
C GLU A 224 14.42 -13.80 -8.04
N ARG A 225 15.30 -13.15 -7.25
CA ARG A 225 16.77 -13.27 -7.34
C ARG A 225 17.41 -13.38 -5.96
N GLU A 226 17.39 -14.56 -5.36
CA GLU A 226 17.99 -14.81 -4.02
C GLU A 226 19.45 -14.33 -3.89
N ALA A 227 20.25 -14.47 -4.95
CA ALA A 227 21.64 -14.00 -4.95
C ALA A 227 21.74 -12.46 -4.72
N GLN A 228 20.78 -11.68 -5.15
CA GLN A 228 20.76 -10.22 -4.92
C GLN A 228 20.38 -9.87 -3.47
N LYS A 229 19.52 -10.68 -2.85
CA LYS A 229 19.17 -10.55 -1.42
C LYS A 229 20.43 -10.69 -0.54
N GLU A 230 21.27 -11.66 -0.83
CA GLU A 230 22.51 -11.89 -0.07
C GLU A 230 23.52 -10.74 -0.26
N VAL A 231 23.67 -10.23 -1.50
CA VAL A 231 24.54 -9.07 -1.78
C VAL A 231 24.10 -7.84 -1.00
N ARG A 232 22.79 -7.54 -0.92
CA ARG A 232 22.27 -6.44 -0.12
C ARG A 232 22.54 -6.62 1.36
N ARG A 233 22.29 -7.82 1.91
CA ARG A 233 22.56 -8.14 3.30
C ARG A 233 24.02 -7.94 3.69
N LEU A 234 24.93 -8.25 2.78
CA LEU A 234 26.37 -8.04 2.99
C LEU A 234 26.75 -6.55 2.94
N ALA A 235 26.09 -5.77 2.07
CA ALA A 235 26.32 -4.33 1.94
C ALA A 235 25.75 -3.51 3.13
N GLU A 236 24.75 -4.05 3.85
CA GLU A 236 24.10 -3.40 4.99
C GLU A 236 24.76 -3.70 6.33
N LYS A 237 25.75 -4.62 6.37
CA LYS A 237 26.51 -4.87 7.61
C LYS A 237 27.46 -3.70 7.84
N PRO A 238 27.33 -2.96 8.96
CA PRO A 238 28.36 -2.01 9.35
C PRO A 238 29.67 -2.76 9.60
N ASP A 239 30.80 -2.17 9.19
CA ASP A 239 32.15 -2.63 9.51
C ASP A 239 32.40 -2.62 11.03
#